data_5e18108313cc9aedd63b8ac169492694
#
_entry.id   5e18108313cc9aedd63b8ac169492694
#
_cell.length_a   1.000
_cell.length_b   1.000
_cell.length_c   1.000
_cell.angle_alpha   90.00
_cell.angle_beta   90.00
_cell.angle_gamma   90.00
#
_symmetry.space_group_name_H-M   'P 1'
#
loop_
_entity.id
_entity.type
_entity.pdbx_description
1 polymer ?
#
loop_
_entity_poly.entity_id
_entity_poly.type
_entity_poly.pdbx_seq_one_letter_code
_entity_poly.pdbx_strand_id
1 'polypeptide(L)'
;KKYLEDHPLIKECCPEQSLFVNPIFNLQRYAPGEGFKKWHCDWTIGNEATEPVNRVLAWILYCNDVNSGGTEFHWQNHHEIAERGKLIIFPAGISHIHRGRVNNNEVKTIATGWINAGKLENYISRLANS
;
A
#
# COMPACT_ATOMS: atom_id res chain seq x y z
N LYS A 1 -12.48 8.27 -0.73
CA LYS A 1 -13.85 8.52 -1.22
C LYS A 1 -14.05 7.93 -2.62
N LYS A 2 -13.34 8.43 -3.63
CA LYS A 2 -13.47 7.96 -5.02
C LYS A 2 -13.31 6.45 -5.18
N TYR A 3 -12.36 5.83 -4.50
CA TYR A 3 -12.16 4.39 -4.55
C TYR A 3 -13.42 3.61 -4.13
N LEU A 4 -14.09 4.04 -3.06
CA LEU A 4 -15.33 3.41 -2.61
C LEU A 4 -16.51 3.68 -3.56
N GLU A 5 -16.53 4.83 -4.21
CA GLU A 5 -17.52 5.15 -5.24
C GLU A 5 -17.36 4.25 -6.48
N ASP A 6 -16.11 3.96 -6.85
CA ASP A 6 -15.78 3.07 -7.96
C ASP A 6 -15.97 1.57 -7.61
N HIS A 7 -16.06 1.25 -6.32
CA HIS A 7 -16.21 -0.11 -5.80
C HIS A 7 -17.40 -0.22 -4.84
N PRO A 8 -18.64 -0.12 -5.35
CA PRO A 8 -19.82 -0.01 -4.50
C PRO A 8 -20.05 -1.20 -3.57
N LEU A 9 -19.65 -2.41 -3.95
CA LEU A 9 -19.77 -3.58 -3.08
C LEU A 9 -18.89 -3.49 -1.84
N ILE A 10 -17.71 -2.90 -1.96
CA ILE A 10 -16.84 -2.66 -0.80
C ILE A 10 -17.52 -1.67 0.13
N LYS A 11 -18.13 -0.62 -0.41
CA LYS A 11 -18.87 0.35 0.36
C LYS A 11 -20.07 -0.26 1.10
N GLU A 12 -20.76 -1.21 0.49
CA GLU A 12 -21.85 -1.94 1.13
C GLU A 12 -21.36 -2.84 2.27
N CYS A 13 -20.25 -3.54 2.07
CA CYS A 13 -19.70 -4.47 3.05
C CYS A 13 -19.04 -3.77 4.24
N CYS A 14 -18.55 -2.56 4.05
CA CYS A 14 -17.85 -1.80 5.08
C CYS A 14 -18.77 -0.69 5.59
N PRO A 15 -19.13 -0.70 6.88
CA PRO A 15 -19.91 0.40 7.46
C PRO A 15 -19.23 1.74 7.19
N GLU A 16 -20.04 2.75 6.96
CA GLU A 16 -19.53 4.10 6.77
C GLU A 16 -18.67 4.52 7.95
N GLN A 17 -17.53 5.16 7.69
CA GLN A 17 -16.56 5.57 8.69
C GLN A 17 -15.82 4.42 9.39
N SER A 18 -15.90 3.20 8.86
CA SER A 18 -15.10 2.07 9.37
C SER A 18 -13.68 2.03 8.82
N LEU A 19 -13.36 2.88 7.86
CA LEU A 19 -12.06 2.95 7.20
C LEU A 19 -11.52 4.37 7.29
N PHE A 20 -10.22 4.50 7.48
CA PHE A 20 -9.52 5.79 7.41
C PHE A 20 -8.18 5.67 6.71
N VAL A 21 -7.76 6.74 6.07
CA VAL A 21 -6.42 6.83 5.48
C VAL A 21 -5.42 7.05 6.61
N ASN A 22 -4.46 6.13 6.75
CA ASN A 22 -3.41 6.29 7.74
C ASN A 22 -2.59 7.56 7.40
N PRO A 23 -2.45 8.51 8.33
CA PRO A 23 -1.70 9.73 8.08
C PRO A 23 -0.20 9.52 7.94
N ILE A 24 0.31 8.38 8.40
CA ILE A 24 1.72 8.03 8.27
C ILE A 24 1.90 7.23 6.98
N PHE A 25 2.81 7.69 6.14
CA PHE A 25 3.18 7.02 4.91
C PHE A 25 4.69 7.07 4.71
N ASN A 26 5.20 6.23 3.82
CA ASN A 26 6.62 6.16 3.51
C ASN A 26 6.91 6.80 2.16
N LEU A 27 7.98 7.56 2.10
CA LEU A 27 8.58 8.01 0.85
C LEU A 27 9.87 7.20 0.65
N GLN A 28 9.94 6.43 -0.43
CA GLN A 28 11.03 5.48 -0.68
C GLN A 28 11.71 5.81 -2.00
N ARG A 29 13.03 5.94 -1.94
CA ARG A 29 13.87 6.15 -3.12
C ARG A 29 14.82 4.96 -3.27
N TYR A 30 14.74 4.29 -4.39
CA TYR A 30 15.59 3.16 -4.74
C TYR A 30 16.59 3.56 -5.81
N ALA A 31 17.88 3.35 -5.54
CA ALA A 31 18.92 3.47 -6.55
C ALA A 31 18.78 2.37 -7.61
N PRO A 32 19.42 2.52 -8.78
CA PRO A 32 19.44 1.44 -9.78
C PRO A 32 19.89 0.12 -9.16
N GLY A 33 19.15 -0.95 -9.42
CA GLY A 33 19.41 -2.27 -8.85
C GLY A 33 18.83 -2.52 -7.47
N GLU A 34 18.31 -1.51 -6.81
CA GLU A 34 17.66 -1.62 -5.52
C GLU A 34 16.14 -1.77 -5.64
N GLY A 35 15.52 -2.32 -4.61
CA GLY A 35 14.07 -2.45 -4.53
C GLY A 35 13.65 -3.45 -3.48
N PHE A 36 12.37 -3.50 -3.19
CA PHE A 36 11.80 -4.50 -2.29
C PHE A 36 11.50 -5.77 -3.07
N LYS A 37 12.45 -6.68 -3.10
CA LYS A 37 12.44 -7.86 -3.97
C LYS A 37 11.70 -9.06 -3.41
N LYS A 38 11.34 -9.01 -2.13
CA LYS A 38 10.68 -10.12 -1.44
C LYS A 38 9.19 -10.11 -1.71
N TRP A 39 8.62 -11.26 -2.07
CA TRP A 39 7.17 -11.44 -2.09
C TRP A 39 6.59 -11.22 -0.71
N HIS A 40 5.61 -10.35 -0.58
CA HIS A 40 4.99 -10.00 0.70
C HIS A 40 3.56 -9.50 0.51
N CYS A 41 2.84 -9.43 1.61
CA CYS A 41 1.63 -8.65 1.74
C CYS A 41 1.81 -7.66 2.90
N ASP A 42 0.93 -6.67 2.96
CA ASP A 42 1.04 -5.58 3.95
C ASP A 42 0.11 -5.75 5.14
N TRP A 43 -0.63 -6.83 5.17
CA TRP A 43 -1.63 -7.10 6.19
C TRP A 43 -1.07 -7.05 7.61
N THR A 44 0.06 -7.67 7.83
CA THR A 44 0.66 -7.75 9.16
C THR A 44 2.06 -7.19 9.15
N ILE A 45 2.41 -6.52 10.22
CA ILE A 45 3.76 -6.09 10.46
C ILE A 45 4.37 -6.98 11.55
N GLY A 46 5.07 -8.02 11.13
CA GLY A 46 6.02 -8.70 11.98
C GLY A 46 5.50 -9.06 13.36
N ASN A 47 6.31 -8.81 14.37
CA ASN A 47 6.26 -9.43 15.68
C ASN A 47 5.48 -8.66 16.74
N GLU A 48 4.78 -7.62 16.38
CA GLU A 48 4.10 -6.76 17.33
C GLU A 48 2.78 -7.39 17.77
N ALA A 49 2.86 -8.33 18.70
CA ALA A 49 1.68 -8.97 19.26
C ALA A 49 0.73 -8.02 20.01
N THR A 50 1.19 -6.80 20.26
CA THR A 50 0.45 -5.79 21.03
C THR A 50 -0.32 -4.79 20.20
N GLU A 51 -0.04 -4.69 18.91
CA GLU A 51 -0.69 -3.75 18.00
C GLU A 51 -1.37 -4.50 16.87
N PRO A 52 -2.70 -4.64 16.91
CA PRO A 52 -3.41 -5.19 15.76
C PRO A 52 -3.27 -4.22 14.59
N VAL A 53 -2.59 -4.66 13.55
CA VAL A 53 -2.47 -3.88 12.35
C VAL A 53 -3.69 -4.14 11.48
N ASN A 54 -4.57 -3.16 11.42
CA ASN A 54 -5.81 -3.23 10.67
C ASN A 54 -5.66 -2.58 9.29
N ARG A 55 -4.63 -2.96 8.56
CA ARG A 55 -4.43 -2.52 7.19
C ARG A 55 -5.37 -3.27 6.26
N VAL A 56 -6.30 -2.56 5.66
CA VAL A 56 -7.30 -3.14 4.75
C VAL A 56 -6.87 -2.99 3.30
N LEU A 57 -6.43 -1.79 2.95
CA LEU A 57 -5.93 -1.47 1.62
C LEU A 57 -4.53 -0.90 1.72
N ALA A 58 -3.74 -1.16 0.69
CA ALA A 58 -2.45 -0.52 0.47
C ALA A 58 -2.54 0.41 -0.73
N TRP A 59 -1.71 1.43 -0.78
CA TRP A 59 -1.59 2.30 -1.94
C TRP A 59 -0.13 2.59 -2.26
N ILE A 60 0.14 2.75 -3.55
CA ILE A 60 1.44 3.15 -4.07
C ILE A 60 1.23 4.28 -5.06
N LEU A 61 1.95 5.38 -4.85
CA LEU A 61 2.05 6.48 -5.79
C LEU A 61 3.44 6.45 -6.42
N TYR A 62 3.50 6.27 -7.73
CA TYR A 62 4.76 6.33 -8.46
C TYR A 62 5.12 7.79 -8.72
N CYS A 63 6.30 8.20 -8.27
CA CYS A 63 6.75 9.60 -8.35
C CYS A 63 7.54 9.89 -9.62
N ASN A 64 7.97 8.86 -10.34
CA ASN A 64 8.64 9.00 -11.62
C ASN A 64 8.36 7.80 -12.53
N ASP A 65 8.62 7.99 -13.82
CA ASP A 65 8.57 6.89 -14.79
C ASP A 65 9.79 5.99 -14.61
N VAL A 66 9.57 4.68 -14.52
CA VAL A 66 10.65 3.71 -14.46
C VAL A 66 10.35 2.60 -15.45
N ASN A 67 11.18 2.52 -16.48
CA ASN A 67 11.03 1.50 -17.50
C ASN A 67 11.26 0.11 -16.89
N SER A 68 10.32 -0.81 -17.14
CA SER A 68 10.30 -2.15 -16.53
C SER A 68 10.31 -2.17 -15.00
N GLY A 69 10.15 -1.02 -14.34
CA GLY A 69 9.94 -0.89 -12.91
C GLY A 69 8.46 -1.06 -12.54
N GLY A 70 8.14 -0.88 -11.29
CA GLY A 70 6.77 -0.94 -10.81
C GLY A 70 6.56 -2.08 -9.82
N THR A 71 5.37 -2.68 -9.84
CA THR A 71 4.95 -3.66 -8.85
C THR A 71 4.40 -4.91 -9.52
N GLU A 72 4.88 -6.07 -9.09
CA GLU A 72 4.37 -7.37 -9.54
C GLU A 72 3.41 -7.96 -8.52
N PHE A 73 2.26 -8.44 -8.99
CA PHE A 73 1.28 -9.16 -8.18
C PHE A 73 1.30 -10.64 -8.57
N HIS A 74 1.61 -11.51 -7.61
CA HIS A 74 1.85 -12.93 -7.87
C HIS A 74 0.60 -13.66 -8.35
N TRP A 75 -0.47 -13.62 -7.54
CA TRP A 75 -1.68 -14.39 -7.83
C TRP A 75 -2.44 -13.87 -9.05
N GLN A 76 -2.38 -12.58 -9.31
CA GLN A 76 -3.04 -11.95 -10.45
C GLN A 76 -2.21 -12.08 -11.73
N ASN A 77 -0.96 -12.55 -11.61
CA ASN A 77 -0.01 -12.56 -12.72
C ASN A 77 0.02 -11.21 -13.45
N HIS A 78 0.10 -10.15 -12.67
CA HIS A 78 -0.02 -8.78 -13.14
C HIS A 78 1.21 -7.96 -12.77
N HIS A 79 1.64 -7.13 -13.68
CA HIS A 79 2.71 -6.16 -13.48
C HIS A 79 2.18 -4.75 -13.72
N GLU A 80 2.15 -3.97 -12.67
CA GLU A 80 1.79 -2.56 -12.75
C GLU A 80 3.03 -1.75 -13.11
N ILE A 81 2.93 -0.94 -14.17
CA ILE A 81 4.05 -0.14 -14.66
C ILE A 81 4.18 1.13 -13.83
N ALA A 82 5.41 1.51 -13.47
CA ALA A 82 5.68 2.74 -12.76
C ALA A 82 5.61 3.94 -13.72
N GLU A 83 4.51 4.66 -13.64
CA GLU A 83 4.28 5.91 -14.37
C GLU A 83 4.12 7.06 -13.39
N ARG A 84 4.80 8.16 -13.64
CA ARG A 84 4.71 9.36 -12.78
C ARG A 84 3.25 9.80 -12.58
N GLY A 85 2.88 9.96 -11.32
CA GLY A 85 1.53 10.39 -10.94
C GLY A 85 0.50 9.29 -10.87
N LYS A 86 0.85 8.04 -11.21
CA LYS A 86 -0.05 6.90 -11.11
C LYS A 86 -0.19 6.47 -9.66
N LEU A 87 -1.42 6.40 -9.19
CA LEU A 87 -1.78 5.87 -7.89
C LEU A 87 -2.48 4.53 -8.06
N ILE A 88 -1.95 3.49 -7.43
CA ILE A 88 -2.63 2.20 -7.34
C ILE A 88 -3.10 1.95 -5.93
N ILE A 89 -4.27 1.33 -5.79
CA ILE A 89 -4.86 0.93 -4.51
C ILE A 89 -5.26 -0.53 -4.63
N PHE A 90 -4.88 -1.33 -3.65
CA PHE A 90 -5.14 -2.76 -3.67
C PHE A 90 -5.31 -3.31 -2.25
N PRO A 91 -6.00 -4.47 -2.09
CA PRO A 91 -6.11 -5.12 -0.79
C PRO A 91 -4.75 -5.42 -0.17
N ALA A 92 -4.62 -5.16 1.13
CA ALA A 92 -3.37 -5.34 1.86
C ALA A 92 -3.10 -6.79 2.26
N GLY A 93 -4.09 -7.67 2.13
CA GLY A 93 -4.05 -9.05 2.60
C GLY A 93 -3.36 -10.04 1.67
N ILE A 94 -3.47 -11.31 2.04
CA ILE A 94 -2.78 -12.43 1.35
C ILE A 94 -3.25 -12.66 -0.09
N SER A 95 -4.39 -12.11 -0.49
CA SER A 95 -4.86 -12.19 -1.87
C SER A 95 -4.02 -11.38 -2.86
N HIS A 96 -3.24 -10.41 -2.37
CA HIS A 96 -2.44 -9.51 -3.19
C HIS A 96 -0.98 -9.51 -2.76
N ILE A 97 -0.38 -10.69 -2.77
CA ILE A 97 1.06 -10.84 -2.56
C ILE A 97 1.78 -10.19 -3.73
N HIS A 98 2.72 -9.32 -3.41
CA HIS A 98 3.40 -8.48 -4.40
C HIS A 98 4.85 -8.21 -4.02
N ARG A 99 5.59 -7.68 -4.99
CA ARG A 99 6.96 -7.18 -4.79
C ARG A 99 7.25 -6.04 -5.74
N GLY A 100 8.25 -5.23 -5.39
CA GLY A 100 8.79 -4.24 -6.31
C GLY A 100 9.60 -4.90 -7.43
N ARG A 101 9.40 -4.42 -8.65
CA ARG A 101 10.23 -4.83 -9.77
C ARG A 101 11.45 -3.91 -9.85
N VAL A 102 12.62 -4.52 -9.91
CA VAL A 102 13.89 -3.80 -9.92
C VAL A 102 14.23 -3.36 -11.34
N ASN A 103 14.66 -2.10 -11.47
CA ASN A 103 15.31 -1.59 -12.68
C ASN A 103 16.78 -1.33 -12.37
N ASN A 104 17.68 -1.84 -13.21
CA ASN A 104 19.12 -1.73 -13.00
C ASN A 104 19.72 -0.42 -13.54
N ASN A 105 18.94 0.40 -14.22
CA ASN A 105 19.42 1.59 -14.90
C ASN A 105 18.84 2.90 -14.37
N GLU A 106 17.75 2.85 -13.64
CA GLU A 106 17.01 4.04 -13.23
C GLU A 106 16.72 4.06 -11.72
N VAL A 107 16.69 5.25 -11.17
CA VAL A 107 16.18 5.50 -9.80
C VAL A 107 14.67 5.35 -9.80
N LYS A 108 14.13 4.71 -8.79
CA LYS A 108 12.68 4.61 -8.57
C LYS A 108 12.30 5.30 -7.26
N THR A 109 11.36 6.24 -7.35
CA THR A 109 10.80 6.91 -6.19
C THR A 109 9.31 6.64 -6.11
N ILE A 110 8.87 6.17 -4.94
CA ILE A 110 7.47 5.88 -4.65
C ILE A 110 7.07 6.44 -3.29
N ALA A 111 5.80 6.77 -3.15
CA ALA A 111 5.18 6.96 -1.85
C ALA A 111 4.25 5.79 -1.61
N THR A 112 4.23 5.25 -0.40
CA THR A 112 3.39 4.11 -0.02
C THR A 112 2.70 4.35 1.30
N GLY A 113 1.49 3.86 1.42
CA GLY A 113 0.73 3.97 2.65
C GLY A 113 -0.44 3.00 2.68
N TRP A 114 -1.31 3.19 3.65
CA TRP A 114 -2.38 2.25 3.94
C TRP A 114 -3.68 2.94 4.29
N ILE A 115 -4.75 2.20 4.06
CA ILE A 115 -6.08 2.52 4.54
C ILE A 115 -6.41 1.46 5.60
N ASN A 116 -6.69 1.92 6.81
CA ASN A 116 -6.87 1.09 7.98
C ASN A 116 -8.34 0.93 8.33
N ALA A 117 -8.67 -0.20 8.97
CA ALA A 117 -9.96 -0.37 9.63
C ALA A 117 -9.98 0.37 10.97
N GLY A 118 -11.14 0.90 11.34
CA GLY A 118 -11.34 1.63 12.58
C GLY A 118 -11.53 3.12 12.38
N LYS A 119 -11.33 3.87 13.45
CA LYS A 119 -11.51 5.33 13.45
C LYS A 119 -10.18 6.04 13.65
N LEU A 120 -9.95 7.07 12.84
CA LEU A 120 -8.71 7.87 12.89
C LEU A 120 -8.45 8.43 14.30
N GLU A 121 -9.46 8.91 14.98
CA GLU A 121 -9.33 9.47 16.33
C GLU A 121 -8.81 8.46 17.36
N ASN A 122 -9.23 7.19 17.26
CA ASN A 122 -8.74 6.13 18.14
C ASN A 122 -7.27 5.78 17.82
N TYR A 123 -6.89 5.80 16.56
CA TYR A 123 -5.51 5.59 16.12
C TYR A 123 -4.60 6.70 16.66
N ILE A 124 -5.02 7.97 16.51
CA ILE A 124 -4.25 9.12 17.00
C ILE A 124 -4.11 9.05 18.52
N SER A 125 -5.16 8.69 19.26
CA SER A 125 -5.09 8.53 20.71
C SER A 125 -4.08 7.46 21.12
N ARG A 126 -4.03 6.34 20.44
CA ARG A 126 -3.03 5.29 20.72
C ARG A 126 -1.61 5.76 20.48
N LEU A 127 -1.36 6.50 19.40
CA LEU A 127 -0.05 7.08 19.12
C LEU A 127 0.38 8.07 20.21
N ALA A 128 -0.54 8.89 20.70
CA ALA A 128 -0.24 9.86 21.75
C ALA A 128 0.07 9.22 23.11
N ASN A 129 -0.43 8.01 23.36
CA ASN A 129 -0.26 7.28 24.61
C ASN A 129 0.84 6.20 24.57
N SER A 130 1.51 6.07 23.44
CA SER A 130 2.60 5.10 23.26
C SER A 130 3.95 5.66 23.65
#